data_48f6fac08182138e12e718c88559da84
#
_entry.id   48f6fac08182138e12e718c88559da84
#
_cell.length_a   1.000
_cell.length_b   1.000
_cell.length_c   1.000
_cell.angle_alpha   90.00
_cell.angle_beta   90.00
_cell.angle_gamma   90.00
#
_symmetry.space_group_name_H-M   'P 1'
#
loop_
_entity.id
_entity.type
_entity.pdbx_description
1 polymer ?
#
loop_
_entity_poly.entity_id
_entity_poly.type
_entity_poly.pdbx_seq_one_letter_code
_entity_poly.pdbx_strand_id
1 'polypeptide(L)'
;MPLPARFLARLRRLPLRLRGRLSGGTEGLHPSKLKGSGLTFVENRPYVPGDDPRFINWPLTARTGEPIMKRFESSRDLVLWLVIDPSPSMFLGDPVSPLRWSLELCGAAFATLQATGDRLGLVVPGDGRTPALRIAPKRGRIHGLRILETLAERGPSIPTEASWREALGHWGEHGKGHRLWLFSNGSGLQGLAPLLKPLASRHRVVWFQPDSQEGRRGMTWPDPGFSAGVERQRWDLLEDPVVKLNAWLRAGGA
;
A
#
# COMPACT_ATOMS: atom_id res chain seq x y z
N MET A 1 -11.51 -18.55 -10.30
CA MET A 1 -10.73 -19.76 -9.95
C MET A 1 -10.28 -19.57 -8.51
N PRO A 2 -10.69 -20.40 -7.55
CA PRO A 2 -10.31 -20.21 -6.14
C PRO A 2 -8.80 -20.30 -6.00
N LEU A 3 -8.23 -19.46 -5.13
CA LEU A 3 -6.81 -19.51 -4.80
C LEU A 3 -6.47 -20.90 -4.25
N PRO A 4 -5.38 -21.54 -4.73
CA PRO A 4 -4.97 -22.84 -4.18
C PRO A 4 -4.76 -22.73 -2.67
N ALA A 5 -5.21 -23.72 -1.91
CA ALA A 5 -5.03 -23.76 -0.46
C ALA A 5 -3.56 -23.58 -0.04
N ARG A 6 -2.62 -24.03 -0.89
CA ARG A 6 -1.17 -23.79 -0.74
C ARG A 6 -0.79 -22.31 -0.75
N PHE A 7 -1.51 -21.48 -1.50
CA PHE A 7 -1.27 -20.04 -1.55
C PHE A 7 -1.70 -19.37 -0.24
N LEU A 8 -2.90 -19.65 0.24
CA LEU A 8 -3.36 -19.16 1.55
C LEU A 8 -2.46 -19.65 2.69
N ALA A 9 -1.98 -20.91 2.61
CA ALA A 9 -1.01 -21.42 3.57
C ALA A 9 0.34 -20.70 3.50
N ARG A 10 0.81 -20.34 2.29
CA ARG A 10 2.03 -19.53 2.10
C ARG A 10 1.86 -18.13 2.65
N LEU A 11 0.71 -17.46 2.40
CA LEU A 11 0.40 -16.15 2.98
C LEU A 11 0.36 -16.18 4.51
N ARG A 12 -0.15 -17.25 5.10
CA ARG A 12 -0.15 -17.46 6.57
C ARG A 12 1.25 -17.66 7.15
N ARG A 13 2.21 -18.14 6.34
CA ARG A 13 3.59 -18.45 6.73
C ARG A 13 4.60 -17.39 6.29
N LEU A 14 4.16 -16.33 5.58
CA LEU A 14 5.06 -15.23 5.24
C LEU A 14 5.68 -14.71 6.53
N PRO A 15 7.02 -14.74 6.64
CA PRO A 15 7.67 -14.27 7.85
C PRO A 15 7.32 -12.80 8.03
N LEU A 16 6.73 -12.45 9.16
CA LEU A 16 6.33 -11.11 9.60
C LEU A 16 7.52 -10.11 9.74
N ARG A 17 8.64 -10.42 9.12
CA ARG A 17 9.88 -9.63 9.15
C ARG A 17 10.15 -8.93 7.83
N LEU A 18 9.15 -8.27 7.28
CA LEU A 18 9.45 -7.21 6.32
C LEU A 18 10.02 -6.03 7.13
N ARG A 19 11.34 -5.96 7.21
CA ARG A 19 12.08 -4.85 7.81
C ARG A 19 12.10 -3.67 6.84
N GLY A 20 10.94 -3.11 6.53
CA GLY A 20 10.81 -1.87 5.79
C GLY A 20 9.60 -1.15 6.36
N ARG A 21 9.78 0.04 6.90
CA ARG A 21 8.66 0.89 7.25
C ARG A 21 8.05 1.40 5.95
N LEU A 22 6.77 1.12 5.73
CA LEU A 22 5.98 1.84 4.73
C LEU A 22 5.81 3.32 5.11
N SER A 23 6.18 3.69 6.33
CA SER A 23 6.23 5.07 6.80
C SER A 23 7.63 5.63 6.55
N GLY A 24 7.77 6.55 5.60
CA GLY A 24 8.96 7.38 5.44
C GLY A 24 9.14 8.27 6.67
N GLY A 25 9.92 7.81 7.61
CA GLY A 25 10.37 8.55 8.77
C GLY A 25 11.81 8.16 9.04
N THR A 26 12.68 9.15 9.15
CA THR A 26 14.08 9.06 9.48
C THR A 26 14.35 8.08 10.63
N GLU A 27 15.33 7.21 10.43
CA GLU A 27 15.84 6.29 11.46
C GLU A 27 16.33 7.08 12.68
N GLY A 28 15.61 6.94 13.79
CA GLY A 28 16.04 7.37 15.12
C GLY A 28 16.02 6.17 16.05
N LEU A 29 17.17 5.85 16.61
CA LEU A 29 17.46 4.81 17.59
C LEU A 29 16.49 4.83 18.77
N HIS A 30 15.93 3.66 19.11
CA HIS A 30 15.08 3.31 20.25
C HIS A 30 13.59 3.66 20.17
N PRO A 31 12.72 2.66 19.90
CA PRO A 31 11.28 2.82 20.05
C PRO A 31 10.90 2.72 21.52
N SER A 32 10.60 3.85 22.16
CA SER A 32 9.89 3.80 23.44
C SER A 32 8.43 3.43 23.17
N LYS A 33 8.02 2.27 23.68
CA LYS A 33 6.65 1.76 23.60
C LYS A 33 5.74 2.54 24.56
N LEU A 34 5.27 3.71 24.18
CA LEU A 34 4.07 4.28 24.78
C LEU A 34 2.85 3.67 24.08
N LYS A 35 2.30 2.63 24.69
CA LYS A 35 1.04 2.00 24.23
C LYS A 35 -0.09 3.04 24.34
N GLY A 36 -0.68 3.44 23.20
CA GLY A 36 -2.01 4.06 23.20
C GLY A 36 -2.16 5.45 22.61
N SER A 37 -1.11 6.26 22.40
CA SER A 37 -1.28 7.67 22.03
C SER A 37 -1.03 8.01 20.55
N GLY A 38 -0.59 7.07 19.72
CA GLY A 38 -0.24 7.36 18.31
C GLY A 38 0.95 8.31 18.16
N LEU A 39 1.71 8.53 19.23
CA LEU A 39 2.86 9.41 19.29
C LEU A 39 4.14 8.57 19.24
N THR A 40 5.00 8.84 18.27
CA THR A 40 6.33 8.22 18.17
C THR A 40 7.35 9.21 18.74
N PHE A 41 8.15 8.77 19.72
CA PHE A 41 9.25 9.56 20.21
C PHE A 41 10.28 9.80 19.11
N VAL A 42 10.67 11.06 18.90
CA VAL A 42 11.65 11.46 17.90
C VAL A 42 12.99 11.79 18.58
N GLU A 43 12.98 12.75 19.48
CA GLU A 43 14.18 13.27 20.10
C GLU A 43 13.91 13.93 21.46
N ASN A 44 14.97 14.20 22.21
CA ASN A 44 14.93 15.11 23.32
C ASN A 44 15.48 16.47 22.88
N ARG A 45 14.81 17.56 23.27
CA ARG A 45 15.25 18.94 23.00
C ARG A 45 15.11 19.80 24.25
N PRO A 46 15.80 20.92 24.35
CA PRO A 46 15.56 21.90 25.41
C PRO A 46 14.10 22.37 25.43
N TYR A 47 13.58 22.64 26.60
CA TYR A 47 12.27 23.25 26.80
C TYR A 47 12.25 24.67 26.23
N VAL A 48 11.16 25.01 25.55
CA VAL A 48 10.87 26.36 25.07
C VAL A 48 9.59 26.84 25.74
N PRO A 49 9.51 28.10 26.23
CA PRO A 49 8.29 28.66 26.80
C PRO A 49 7.08 28.47 25.88
N GLY A 50 6.02 27.85 26.40
CA GLY A 50 4.83 27.47 25.62
C GLY A 50 4.72 25.97 25.30
N ASP A 51 5.76 25.19 25.54
CA ASP A 51 5.68 23.74 25.44
C ASP A 51 4.81 23.14 26.57
N ASP A 52 4.14 22.00 26.25
CA ASP A 52 3.30 21.29 27.22
C ASP A 52 4.17 20.55 28.26
N PRO A 53 4.10 20.91 29.54
CA PRO A 53 4.94 20.33 30.60
C PRO A 53 4.78 18.81 30.77
N ARG A 54 3.68 18.22 30.29
CA ARG A 54 3.44 16.77 30.36
C ARG A 54 4.45 15.95 29.58
N PHE A 55 5.16 16.58 28.66
CA PHE A 55 6.18 15.93 27.84
C PHE A 55 7.62 16.17 28.33
N ILE A 56 7.80 16.74 29.53
CA ILE A 56 9.14 16.88 30.14
C ILE A 56 9.74 15.49 30.40
N ASN A 57 11.00 15.33 30.04
CA ASN A 57 11.81 14.15 30.38
C ASN A 57 12.46 14.33 31.74
N TRP A 58 11.70 14.12 32.80
CA TRP A 58 12.15 14.34 34.19
C TRP A 58 13.48 13.65 34.53
N PRO A 59 13.70 12.36 34.13
CA PRO A 59 14.98 11.70 34.39
C PRO A 59 16.17 12.40 33.73
N LEU A 60 16.00 12.90 32.51
CA LEU A 60 17.07 13.59 31.78
C LEU A 60 17.26 15.01 32.31
N THR A 61 16.19 15.73 32.62
CA THR A 61 16.19 17.04 33.27
C THR A 61 16.96 17.01 34.59
N ALA A 62 16.71 16.00 35.42
CA ALA A 62 17.42 15.83 36.69
C ALA A 62 18.93 15.59 36.52
N ARG A 63 19.35 15.01 35.41
CA ARG A 63 20.76 14.73 35.11
C ARG A 63 21.49 15.92 34.49
N THR A 64 20.79 16.71 33.68
CA THR A 64 21.38 17.85 32.96
C THR A 64 21.24 19.17 33.69
N GLY A 65 20.30 19.25 34.64
CA GLY A 65 19.99 20.50 35.36
C GLY A 65 19.11 21.46 34.56
N GLU A 66 18.82 21.17 33.29
CA GLU A 66 18.00 22.00 32.41
C GLU A 66 16.74 21.23 31.97
N PRO A 67 15.58 21.91 31.86
CA PRO A 67 14.35 21.25 31.42
C PRO A 67 14.49 20.71 30.00
N ILE A 68 14.34 19.39 29.85
CA ILE A 68 14.40 18.68 28.56
C ILE A 68 13.03 18.13 28.21
N MET A 69 12.58 18.42 26.98
CA MET A 69 11.33 17.96 26.44
C MET A 69 11.52 16.72 25.57
N LYS A 70 10.57 15.78 25.71
CA LYS A 70 10.39 14.69 24.73
C LYS A 70 9.60 15.22 23.56
N ARG A 71 10.22 15.31 22.38
CA ARG A 71 9.51 15.60 21.14
C ARG A 71 8.90 14.33 20.59
N PHE A 72 7.60 14.38 20.38
CA PHE A 72 6.85 13.29 19.77
C PHE A 72 6.36 13.74 18.40
N GLU A 73 6.40 12.84 17.45
CA GLU A 73 5.74 13.00 16.18
C GLU A 73 4.45 12.17 16.16
N SER A 74 3.37 12.77 15.72
CA SER A 74 2.13 12.01 15.53
C SER A 74 2.36 10.97 14.45
N SER A 75 2.44 9.72 14.85
CA SER A 75 2.42 8.60 13.92
C SER A 75 1.03 8.57 13.30
N ARG A 76 0.86 9.26 12.17
CA ARG A 76 -0.38 9.14 11.41
C ARG A 76 -0.46 7.71 10.92
N ASP A 77 -1.54 7.03 11.28
CA ASP A 77 -1.83 5.70 10.75
C ASP A 77 -1.74 5.74 9.24
N LEU A 78 -0.85 4.94 8.70
CA LEU A 78 -0.78 4.77 7.26
C LEU A 78 -2.06 4.07 6.77
N VAL A 79 -2.64 4.61 5.73
CA VAL A 79 -3.78 3.98 5.04
C VAL A 79 -3.30 3.57 3.67
N LEU A 80 -3.17 2.27 3.47
CA LEU A 80 -2.88 1.69 2.17
C LEU A 80 -4.17 1.21 1.50
N TRP A 81 -4.37 1.64 0.28
CA TRP A 81 -5.41 1.15 -0.58
C TRP A 81 -4.82 0.29 -1.69
N LEU A 82 -5.34 -0.91 -1.82
CA LEU A 82 -5.09 -1.77 -2.96
C LEU A 82 -6.13 -1.47 -4.03
N VAL A 83 -5.69 -1.14 -5.22
CA VAL A 83 -6.55 -0.90 -6.39
C VAL A 83 -6.20 -1.95 -7.42
N ILE A 84 -7.12 -2.85 -7.71
CA ILE A 84 -6.88 -4.00 -8.57
C ILE A 84 -7.66 -3.84 -9.87
N ASP A 85 -6.95 -3.91 -10.98
CA ASP A 85 -7.54 -3.98 -12.32
C ASP A 85 -8.15 -5.37 -12.55
N PRO A 86 -9.47 -5.49 -12.75
CA PRO A 86 -10.12 -6.78 -12.99
C PRO A 86 -10.13 -7.19 -14.46
N SER A 87 -9.39 -6.52 -15.34
CA SER A 87 -9.38 -6.81 -16.77
C SER A 87 -9.00 -8.27 -17.06
N PRO A 88 -9.60 -8.92 -18.07
CA PRO A 88 -9.32 -10.32 -18.40
C PRO A 88 -7.83 -10.62 -18.59
N SER A 89 -7.05 -9.68 -19.11
CA SER A 89 -5.61 -9.81 -19.29
C SER A 89 -4.83 -9.99 -17.97
N MET A 90 -5.39 -9.59 -16.84
CA MET A 90 -4.80 -9.84 -15.52
C MET A 90 -4.92 -11.30 -15.07
N PHE A 91 -5.83 -12.06 -15.66
CA PHE A 91 -6.10 -13.46 -15.33
C PHE A 91 -5.36 -14.45 -16.25
N LEU A 92 -4.78 -13.96 -17.36
CA LEU A 92 -4.04 -14.76 -18.32
C LEU A 92 -2.58 -14.86 -17.92
N GLY A 93 -1.97 -16.02 -18.19
CA GLY A 93 -0.54 -16.28 -17.96
C GLY A 93 -0.30 -17.65 -17.32
N ASP A 94 0.77 -18.30 -17.77
CA ASP A 94 1.25 -19.58 -17.26
C ASP A 94 2.78 -19.49 -17.08
N PRO A 95 3.33 -19.90 -15.96
CA PRO A 95 2.71 -20.53 -14.79
C PRO A 95 2.04 -19.55 -13.82
N VAL A 96 2.21 -18.24 -13.98
CA VAL A 96 1.73 -17.21 -13.06
C VAL A 96 0.97 -16.12 -13.82
N SER A 97 -0.29 -15.89 -13.46
CA SER A 97 -1.03 -14.75 -14.00
C SER A 97 -0.66 -13.44 -13.27
N PRO A 98 -0.76 -12.27 -13.93
CA PRO A 98 -0.57 -10.96 -13.30
C PRO A 98 -1.40 -10.77 -12.02
N LEU A 99 -2.64 -11.25 -12.01
CA LEU A 99 -3.49 -11.18 -10.82
C LEU A 99 -2.93 -12.02 -9.67
N ARG A 100 -2.52 -13.26 -9.94
CA ARG A 100 -1.95 -14.13 -8.91
C ARG A 100 -0.70 -13.53 -8.30
N TRP A 101 0.18 -12.99 -9.12
CA TRP A 101 1.37 -12.28 -8.69
C TRP A 101 1.02 -11.04 -7.84
N SER A 102 0.03 -10.25 -8.28
CA SER A 102 -0.47 -9.10 -7.53
C SER A 102 -1.03 -9.51 -6.16
N LEU A 103 -1.73 -10.64 -6.07
CA LEU A 103 -2.24 -11.16 -4.81
C LEU A 103 -1.12 -11.56 -3.83
N GLU A 104 -0.01 -12.13 -4.32
CA GLU A 104 1.16 -12.42 -3.49
C GLU A 104 1.78 -11.13 -2.94
N LEU A 105 1.86 -10.09 -3.76
CA LEU A 105 2.35 -8.78 -3.33
C LEU A 105 1.40 -8.11 -2.33
N CYS A 106 0.09 -8.20 -2.55
CA CYS A 106 -0.92 -7.73 -1.58
C CYS A 106 -0.81 -8.46 -0.24
N GLY A 107 -0.57 -9.77 -0.28
CA GLY A 107 -0.34 -10.56 0.93
C GLY A 107 0.91 -10.13 1.71
N ALA A 108 2.00 -9.85 1.00
CA ALA A 108 3.23 -9.33 1.60
C ALA A 108 3.04 -7.93 2.20
N ALA A 109 2.36 -7.04 1.48
CA ALA A 109 1.98 -5.72 1.99
C ALA A 109 1.14 -5.83 3.26
N PHE A 110 0.14 -6.70 3.23
CA PHE A 110 -0.71 -6.96 4.39
C PHE A 110 0.08 -7.44 5.61
N ALA A 111 1.02 -8.38 5.43
CA ALA A 111 1.88 -8.86 6.51
C ALA A 111 2.72 -7.72 7.12
N THR A 112 3.19 -6.77 6.29
CA THR A 112 3.92 -5.58 6.75
C THR A 112 3.02 -4.66 7.56
N LEU A 113 1.84 -4.33 7.04
CA LEU A 113 0.88 -3.43 7.71
C LEU A 113 0.38 -3.99 9.05
N GLN A 114 0.27 -5.32 9.17
CA GLN A 114 -0.05 -5.95 10.45
C GLN A 114 0.99 -5.68 11.53
N ALA A 115 2.27 -5.69 11.15
CA ALA A 115 3.36 -5.46 12.09
C ALA A 115 3.41 -3.99 12.57
N THR A 116 3.00 -3.04 11.73
CA THR A 116 2.99 -1.60 12.02
C THR A 116 1.67 -1.10 12.61
N GLY A 117 0.59 -1.88 12.50
CA GLY A 117 -0.75 -1.50 12.94
C GLY A 117 -1.47 -0.56 11.98
N ASP A 118 -1.03 -0.48 10.76
CA ASP A 118 -1.60 0.35 9.70
C ASP A 118 -2.92 -0.23 9.13
N ARG A 119 -3.61 0.55 8.31
CA ARG A 119 -4.91 0.20 7.77
C ARG A 119 -4.82 -0.19 6.30
N LEU A 120 -5.53 -1.26 5.91
CA LEU A 120 -5.61 -1.76 4.55
C LEU A 120 -7.04 -1.66 4.04
N GLY A 121 -7.22 -1.07 2.86
CA GLY A 121 -8.47 -1.04 2.10
C GLY A 121 -8.30 -1.66 0.72
N LEU A 122 -9.43 -1.92 0.06
CA LEU A 122 -9.47 -2.48 -1.30
C LEU A 122 -10.46 -1.72 -2.16
N VAL A 123 -10.10 -1.53 -3.42
CA VAL A 123 -11.00 -1.09 -4.47
C VAL A 123 -10.77 -1.93 -5.72
N VAL A 124 -11.87 -2.37 -6.32
CA VAL A 124 -11.87 -3.01 -7.64
C VAL A 124 -12.98 -2.34 -8.46
N PRO A 125 -12.68 -1.73 -9.60
CA PRO A 125 -13.71 -1.11 -10.43
C PRO A 125 -14.73 -2.13 -10.90
N GLY A 126 -15.94 -1.67 -11.13
CA GLY A 126 -17.01 -2.46 -11.75
C GLY A 126 -16.89 -2.51 -13.27
N ASP A 127 -17.91 -3.06 -13.92
CA ASP A 127 -17.99 -3.18 -15.38
C ASP A 127 -19.19 -2.45 -16.00
N GLY A 128 -19.83 -1.60 -15.22
CA GLY A 128 -21.06 -0.88 -15.58
C GLY A 128 -22.34 -1.66 -15.28
N ARG A 129 -22.28 -2.99 -15.14
CA ARG A 129 -23.39 -3.85 -14.67
C ARG A 129 -23.21 -4.17 -13.19
N THR A 130 -22.00 -4.45 -12.80
CA THR A 130 -21.60 -4.71 -11.42
C THR A 130 -20.96 -3.44 -10.84
N PRO A 131 -21.39 -2.95 -9.68
CA PRO A 131 -20.81 -1.77 -9.05
C PRO A 131 -19.36 -2.02 -8.63
N ALA A 132 -18.61 -0.95 -8.42
CA ALA A 132 -17.28 -1.04 -7.88
C ALA A 132 -17.28 -1.72 -6.49
N LEU A 133 -16.39 -2.70 -6.32
CA LEU A 133 -16.17 -3.30 -5.00
C LEU A 133 -15.28 -2.38 -4.18
N ARG A 134 -15.74 -2.01 -2.99
CA ARG A 134 -14.99 -1.21 -2.05
C ARG A 134 -15.02 -1.82 -0.66
N ILE A 135 -13.85 -2.08 -0.10
CA ILE A 135 -13.69 -2.51 1.29
C ILE A 135 -12.96 -1.41 2.03
N ALA A 136 -13.64 -0.79 3.00
CA ALA A 136 -13.08 0.31 3.79
C ALA A 136 -11.81 -0.11 4.56
N PRO A 137 -10.83 0.81 4.74
CA PRO A 137 -9.56 0.47 5.37
C PRO A 137 -9.73 0.21 6.86
N LYS A 138 -9.36 -1.00 7.29
CA LYS A 138 -9.35 -1.43 8.69
C LYS A 138 -8.04 -2.11 9.03
N ARG A 139 -7.80 -2.25 10.32
CA ARG A 139 -6.67 -3.01 10.88
C ARG A 139 -7.04 -4.46 11.12
N GLY A 140 -6.04 -5.28 11.27
CA GLY A 140 -6.18 -6.62 11.82
C GLY A 140 -6.18 -7.72 10.76
N ARG A 141 -5.77 -8.90 11.25
CA ARG A 141 -5.53 -10.08 10.42
C ARG A 141 -6.77 -10.57 9.67
N ILE A 142 -7.91 -10.61 10.36
CA ILE A 142 -9.17 -11.09 9.77
C ILE A 142 -9.58 -10.21 8.60
N HIS A 143 -9.43 -8.88 8.74
CA HIS A 143 -9.76 -7.94 7.68
C HIS A 143 -8.90 -8.12 6.43
N GLY A 144 -7.58 -8.25 6.60
CA GLY A 144 -6.68 -8.47 5.46
C GLY A 144 -6.91 -9.82 4.78
N LEU A 145 -7.17 -10.89 5.54
CA LEU A 145 -7.54 -12.19 4.95
C LEU A 145 -8.83 -12.09 4.15
N ARG A 146 -9.85 -11.38 4.67
CA ARG A 146 -11.09 -11.13 3.93
C ARG A 146 -10.85 -10.41 2.60
N ILE A 147 -9.96 -9.41 2.57
CA ILE A 147 -9.58 -8.71 1.33
C ILE A 147 -9.00 -9.70 0.32
N LEU A 148 -8.06 -10.54 0.75
CA LEU A 148 -7.39 -11.52 -0.14
C LEU A 148 -8.36 -12.59 -0.63
N GLU A 149 -9.25 -13.09 0.23
CA GLU A 149 -10.29 -14.06 -0.14
C GLU A 149 -11.27 -13.45 -1.16
N THR A 150 -11.76 -12.23 -0.91
CA THR A 150 -12.65 -11.52 -1.82
C THR A 150 -12.02 -11.31 -3.20
N LEU A 151 -10.73 -10.96 -3.25
CA LEU A 151 -10.00 -10.82 -4.51
C LEU A 151 -9.82 -12.16 -5.23
N ALA A 152 -9.60 -13.24 -4.48
CA ALA A 152 -9.41 -14.57 -5.02
C ALA A 152 -10.67 -15.16 -5.68
N GLU A 153 -11.83 -14.80 -5.12
CA GLU A 153 -13.13 -15.27 -5.59
C GLU A 153 -13.65 -14.46 -6.78
N ARG A 154 -13.11 -13.24 -6.98
CA ARG A 154 -13.58 -12.37 -8.05
C ARG A 154 -13.09 -12.85 -9.41
N GLY A 155 -14.02 -12.98 -10.34
CA GLY A 155 -13.74 -13.27 -11.75
C GLY A 155 -13.29 -12.03 -12.53
N PRO A 156 -12.86 -12.22 -13.79
CA PRO A 156 -12.52 -11.12 -14.69
C PRO A 156 -13.74 -10.28 -15.04
N SER A 157 -13.53 -8.99 -15.20
CA SER A 157 -14.54 -8.06 -15.72
C SER A 157 -13.85 -6.97 -16.54
N ILE A 158 -14.58 -6.30 -17.42
CA ILE A 158 -14.03 -5.25 -18.28
C ILE A 158 -14.47 -3.91 -17.68
N PRO A 159 -13.57 -3.22 -16.95
CA PRO A 159 -13.92 -1.94 -16.35
C PRO A 159 -14.11 -0.87 -17.43
N THR A 160 -15.14 -0.05 -17.27
CA THR A 160 -15.37 1.13 -18.07
C THR A 160 -14.66 2.35 -17.45
N GLU A 161 -14.46 3.41 -18.24
CA GLU A 161 -13.94 4.67 -17.69
C GLU A 161 -14.85 5.20 -16.56
N ALA A 162 -16.18 5.07 -16.73
CA ALA A 162 -17.14 5.48 -15.71
C ALA A 162 -16.98 4.69 -14.41
N SER A 163 -16.77 3.36 -14.49
CA SER A 163 -16.54 2.54 -13.30
C SER A 163 -15.20 2.80 -12.63
N TRP A 164 -14.18 3.17 -13.38
CA TRP A 164 -12.92 3.66 -12.82
C TRP A 164 -13.12 5.01 -12.12
N ARG A 165 -13.89 5.91 -12.72
CA ARG A 165 -14.21 7.22 -12.12
C ARG A 165 -14.98 7.05 -10.82
N GLU A 166 -15.97 6.15 -10.77
CA GLU A 166 -16.69 5.77 -9.56
C GLU A 166 -15.73 5.21 -8.51
N ALA A 167 -14.89 4.25 -8.91
CA ALA A 167 -13.96 3.58 -8.01
C ALA A 167 -12.93 4.54 -7.39
N LEU A 168 -12.41 5.48 -8.19
CA LEU A 168 -11.35 6.42 -7.80
C LEU A 168 -11.90 7.77 -7.29
N GLY A 169 -13.15 8.13 -7.58
CA GLY A 169 -13.73 9.44 -7.25
C GLY A 169 -13.82 9.73 -5.75
N HIS A 170 -13.94 8.71 -4.94
CA HIS A 170 -14.08 8.83 -3.48
C HIS A 170 -12.88 9.44 -2.74
N TRP A 171 -11.69 9.43 -3.35
CA TRP A 171 -10.49 10.00 -2.70
C TRP A 171 -10.43 11.52 -2.75
N GLY A 172 -11.28 12.16 -3.57
CA GLY A 172 -11.42 13.61 -3.56
C GLY A 172 -11.97 14.16 -2.23
N GLU A 173 -12.77 13.36 -1.53
CA GLU A 173 -13.45 13.71 -0.27
C GLU A 173 -12.69 13.25 0.97
N HIS A 174 -11.78 12.30 0.84
CA HIS A 174 -11.00 11.75 1.96
C HIS A 174 -9.64 12.45 2.04
N GLY A 175 -9.20 12.79 3.25
CA GLY A 175 -7.99 13.55 3.55
C GLY A 175 -6.76 13.21 2.70
N LYS A 176 -5.71 14.01 2.81
CA LYS A 176 -4.45 13.83 2.09
C LYS A 176 -3.56 12.77 2.72
N GLY A 177 -2.63 12.20 1.95
CA GLY A 177 -1.55 11.37 2.47
C GLY A 177 -1.83 9.86 2.54
N HIS A 178 -2.87 9.37 1.86
CA HIS A 178 -3.06 7.94 1.67
C HIS A 178 -2.04 7.38 0.66
N ARG A 179 -1.78 6.08 0.72
CA ARG A 179 -1.02 5.35 -0.29
C ARG A 179 -1.95 4.50 -1.11
N LEU A 180 -1.81 4.57 -2.43
CA LEU A 180 -2.58 3.81 -3.40
C LEU A 180 -1.63 2.92 -4.18
N TRP A 181 -1.81 1.62 -4.07
CA TRP A 181 -1.10 0.64 -4.86
C TRP A 181 -2.02 0.12 -5.94
N LEU A 182 -1.77 0.55 -7.17
CA LEU A 182 -2.52 0.15 -8.35
C LEU A 182 -1.82 -1.05 -9.01
N PHE A 183 -2.56 -2.13 -9.18
CA PHE A 183 -2.09 -3.34 -9.84
C PHE A 183 -2.80 -3.51 -11.18
N SER A 184 -2.05 -3.38 -12.26
CA SER A 184 -2.55 -3.56 -13.62
C SER A 184 -1.38 -3.80 -14.57
N ASN A 185 -1.60 -4.62 -15.58
CA ASN A 185 -0.66 -4.75 -16.69
C ASN A 185 -0.69 -3.57 -17.67
N GLY A 186 -1.61 -2.63 -17.49
CA GLY A 186 -1.76 -1.42 -18.29
C GLY A 186 -2.90 -1.46 -19.31
N SER A 187 -3.40 -2.64 -19.67
CA SER A 187 -4.45 -2.75 -20.70
C SER A 187 -5.78 -2.10 -20.30
N GLY A 188 -6.13 -2.15 -19.00
CA GLY A 188 -7.34 -1.54 -18.45
C GLY A 188 -7.18 -0.08 -18.01
N LEU A 189 -6.01 0.52 -18.20
CA LEU A 189 -5.71 1.86 -17.67
C LEU A 189 -5.68 2.96 -18.75
N GLN A 190 -6.00 2.62 -19.99
CA GLN A 190 -6.03 3.61 -21.07
C GLN A 190 -7.05 4.72 -20.80
N GLY A 191 -6.67 5.97 -21.04
CA GLY A 191 -7.54 7.12 -20.79
C GLY A 191 -7.71 7.52 -19.32
N LEU A 192 -7.09 6.81 -18.36
CA LEU A 192 -7.26 7.11 -16.94
C LEU A 192 -6.28 8.16 -16.39
N ALA A 193 -5.33 8.63 -17.18
CA ALA A 193 -4.38 9.67 -16.77
C ALA A 193 -5.05 10.91 -16.15
N PRO A 194 -6.18 11.43 -16.69
CA PRO A 194 -6.89 12.57 -16.10
C PRO A 194 -7.46 12.28 -14.70
N LEU A 195 -7.79 11.01 -14.40
CA LEU A 195 -8.32 10.60 -13.11
C LEU A 195 -7.22 10.39 -12.06
N LEU A 196 -6.07 9.88 -12.49
CA LEU A 196 -4.95 9.55 -11.59
C LEU A 196 -4.09 10.76 -11.24
N LYS A 197 -3.97 11.74 -12.12
CA LYS A 197 -3.19 12.96 -11.87
C LYS A 197 -3.65 13.75 -10.62
N PRO A 198 -4.94 14.05 -10.41
CA PRO A 198 -5.42 14.69 -9.17
C PRO A 198 -5.20 13.83 -7.92
N LEU A 199 -5.26 12.51 -8.05
CA LEU A 199 -4.99 11.60 -6.94
C LEU A 199 -3.51 11.63 -6.54
N ALA A 200 -2.62 11.60 -7.52
CA ALA A 200 -1.17 11.63 -7.30
C ALA A 200 -0.68 12.94 -6.68
N SER A 201 -1.41 14.05 -6.83
CA SER A 201 -1.10 15.32 -6.16
C SER A 201 -1.45 15.34 -4.67
N ARG A 202 -2.33 14.44 -4.22
CA ARG A 202 -2.83 14.37 -2.83
C ARG A 202 -2.38 13.12 -2.09
N HIS A 203 -2.09 12.06 -2.82
CA HIS A 203 -1.78 10.73 -2.32
C HIS A 203 -0.53 10.21 -3.01
N ARG A 204 0.18 9.30 -2.37
CA ARG A 204 1.26 8.58 -3.05
C ARG A 204 0.66 7.43 -3.85
N VAL A 205 0.74 7.52 -5.16
CA VAL A 205 0.24 6.49 -6.08
C VAL A 205 1.41 5.71 -6.66
N VAL A 206 1.40 4.40 -6.45
CA VAL A 206 2.38 3.47 -7.03
C VAL A 206 1.64 2.51 -7.94
N TRP A 207 2.07 2.45 -9.19
CA TRP A 207 1.55 1.50 -10.15
C TRP A 207 2.50 0.32 -10.27
N PHE A 208 2.07 -0.83 -9.75
CA PHE A 208 2.74 -2.10 -9.94
C PHE A 208 2.27 -2.74 -11.24
N GLN A 209 3.18 -2.79 -12.20
CA GLN A 209 2.95 -3.41 -13.50
C GLN A 209 3.64 -4.77 -13.54
N PRO A 210 2.89 -5.86 -13.39
CA PRO A 210 3.42 -7.19 -13.63
C PRO A 210 3.73 -7.36 -15.12
N ASP A 211 4.97 -7.71 -15.44
CA ASP A 211 5.47 -7.89 -16.80
C ASP A 211 5.85 -9.36 -17.02
N SER A 212 5.37 -9.99 -18.09
CA SER A 212 5.79 -11.32 -18.48
C SER A 212 6.76 -11.25 -19.65
N GLN A 213 7.92 -11.89 -19.54
CA GLN A 213 8.85 -11.97 -20.67
C GLN A 213 8.25 -12.71 -21.88
N GLU A 214 7.32 -13.63 -21.64
CA GLU A 214 6.58 -14.32 -22.70
C GLU A 214 5.59 -13.40 -23.43
N GLY A 215 5.05 -12.38 -22.77
CA GLY A 215 4.26 -11.31 -23.40
C GLY A 215 5.07 -10.44 -24.37
N ARG A 216 6.41 -10.49 -24.30
CA ARG A 216 7.30 -9.79 -25.25
C ARG A 216 7.29 -10.36 -26.67
N ARG A 217 6.72 -11.54 -26.92
CA ARG A 217 6.48 -12.02 -28.28
C ARG A 217 5.29 -11.29 -28.92
N GLY A 218 5.45 -9.96 -29.11
CA GLY A 218 4.51 -9.13 -29.87
C GLY A 218 3.43 -8.37 -29.10
N MET A 219 3.27 -8.53 -27.79
CA MET A 219 2.35 -7.73 -26.98
C MET A 219 3.12 -6.65 -26.22
N THR A 220 3.19 -5.46 -26.77
CA THR A 220 3.55 -4.27 -26.01
C THR A 220 2.32 -3.80 -25.23
N TRP A 221 2.38 -3.84 -23.92
CA TRP A 221 1.33 -3.24 -23.11
C TRP A 221 1.36 -1.72 -23.32
N PRO A 222 0.22 -1.12 -23.69
CA PRO A 222 0.18 0.30 -23.98
C PRO A 222 0.55 1.10 -22.73
N ASP A 223 1.35 2.15 -22.92
CA ASP A 223 1.62 3.11 -21.88
C ASP A 223 0.35 3.97 -21.68
N PRO A 224 -0.28 3.97 -20.51
CA PRO A 224 -1.47 4.77 -20.26
C PRO A 224 -1.18 6.28 -20.14
N GLY A 225 0.07 6.73 -20.39
CA GLY A 225 0.44 8.15 -20.40
C GLY A 225 0.50 8.80 -19.01
N PHE A 226 0.77 8.03 -17.96
CA PHE A 226 0.96 8.59 -16.61
C PHE A 226 2.28 9.33 -16.54
N SER A 227 2.24 10.64 -16.68
CA SER A 227 3.44 11.47 -16.78
C SER A 227 3.90 12.13 -15.49
N ALA A 228 3.04 12.38 -14.52
CA ALA A 228 3.45 13.12 -13.32
C ALA A 228 2.80 12.58 -12.04
N GLY A 229 3.63 12.28 -11.04
CA GLY A 229 3.19 11.94 -9.69
C GLY A 229 2.81 10.47 -9.45
N VAL A 230 2.73 9.64 -10.49
CA VAL A 230 2.50 8.19 -10.36
C VAL A 230 3.85 7.48 -10.48
N GLU A 231 4.29 6.84 -9.39
CA GLU A 231 5.49 6.00 -9.41
C GLU A 231 5.18 4.67 -10.09
N ARG A 232 5.88 4.33 -11.17
CA ARG A 232 5.70 3.07 -11.89
C ARG A 232 6.76 2.07 -11.50
N GLN A 233 6.32 0.89 -11.06
CA GLN A 233 7.16 -0.26 -10.75
C GLN A 233 6.83 -1.40 -11.72
N ARG A 234 7.73 -1.67 -12.68
CA ARG A 234 7.59 -2.80 -13.61
C ARG A 234 8.42 -3.98 -13.10
N TRP A 235 7.75 -5.07 -12.76
CA TRP A 235 8.39 -6.24 -12.19
C TRP A 235 8.05 -7.51 -12.98
N ASP A 236 9.05 -8.36 -13.18
CA ASP A 236 8.88 -9.63 -13.87
C ASP A 236 8.03 -10.60 -13.03
N LEU A 237 7.07 -11.27 -13.68
CA LEU A 237 6.20 -12.27 -13.06
C LEU A 237 6.97 -13.51 -12.56
N LEU A 238 8.15 -13.79 -13.11
CA LEU A 238 9.00 -14.90 -12.69
C LEU A 238 9.80 -14.59 -11.43
N GLU A 239 9.91 -13.31 -11.06
CA GLU A 239 10.58 -12.91 -9.83
C GLU A 239 9.66 -13.06 -8.63
N ASP A 240 10.23 -13.46 -7.48
CA ASP A 240 9.46 -13.54 -6.23
C ASP A 240 9.00 -12.14 -5.79
N PRO A 241 7.67 -11.88 -5.78
CA PRO A 241 7.15 -10.55 -5.49
C PRO A 241 7.47 -10.09 -4.07
N VAL A 242 7.64 -11.02 -3.13
CA VAL A 242 7.96 -10.70 -1.73
C VAL A 242 9.40 -10.21 -1.60
N VAL A 243 10.34 -10.85 -2.32
CA VAL A 243 11.75 -10.43 -2.34
C VAL A 243 11.87 -9.05 -2.97
N LYS A 244 11.19 -8.83 -4.09
CA LYS A 244 11.18 -7.53 -4.79
C LYS A 244 10.57 -6.43 -3.94
N LEU A 245 9.45 -6.69 -3.29
CA LEU A 245 8.82 -5.72 -2.40
C LEU A 245 9.76 -5.32 -1.26
N ASN A 246 10.43 -6.30 -0.64
CA ASN A 246 11.38 -6.02 0.42
C ASN A 246 12.55 -5.15 -0.05
N ALA A 247 13.10 -5.45 -1.23
CA ALA A 247 14.19 -4.67 -1.80
C ALA A 247 13.74 -3.22 -2.09
N TRP A 248 12.58 -3.07 -2.71
CA TRP A 248 12.00 -1.77 -3.03
C TRP A 248 11.71 -0.93 -1.77
N LEU A 249 11.12 -1.52 -0.73
CA LEU A 249 10.85 -0.85 0.54
C LEU A 249 12.13 -0.39 1.25
N ARG A 250 13.22 -1.18 1.17
CA ARG A 250 14.52 -0.81 1.74
C ARG A 250 15.18 0.34 0.97
N ALA A 251 14.94 0.44 -0.32
CA ALA A 251 15.43 1.52 -1.17
C ALA A 251 14.64 2.84 -1.02
N GLY A 252 13.73 2.92 -0.04
CA GLY A 252 12.90 4.10 0.17
C GLY A 252 11.65 4.15 -0.72
N GLY A 253 11.32 3.04 -1.38
CA GLY A 253 10.12 2.86 -2.17
C GLY A 253 8.89 2.72 -1.28
N ALA A 254 8.47 3.77 -0.62
CA ALA A 254 7.27 3.66 0.21
C ALA A 254 6.52 4.98 0.34
#